data_41d262ef4a6abe3f7c16bf85a8408f7c
#
_entry.id   41d262ef4a6abe3f7c16bf85a8408f7c
#
_cell.length_a   1.000
_cell.length_b   1.000
_cell.length_c   1.000
_cell.angle_alpha   90.00
_cell.angle_beta   90.00
_cell.angle_gamma   90.00
#
_symmetry.space_group_name_H-M   'P 1'
#
loop_
_entity.id
_entity.type
_entity.pdbx_description
1 polymer ?
#
loop_
_entity_poly.entity_id
_entity_poly.type
_entity_poly.pdbx_seq_one_letter_code
_entity_poly.pdbx_strand_id
1 'polypeptide(L)'
;VAVEAMPQVTYLNENKQEVAESDPSVAFTRYTLHLRDDLHYQPHPAFALDAQGNPEYLFATAAEGERYKQVPDFPHTGSRAVRASDYAYAIKRLADPVIGSPMLGTMSHHILGMKEFSQRVGDVPRQGWLNLDEYDMEGLDVVDERTLEITIMGRYPQFLFWLSMPFFSPVAPEVDRFYHNPGLAARNLTLDWWPVG
;
A
#
# COMPACT_ATOMS: atom_id res chain seq x y z
N VAL A 1 13.79 10.94 1.51
CA VAL A 1 13.71 9.57 2.05
C VAL A 1 12.63 9.54 3.11
N ALA A 2 11.73 8.56 3.06
CA ALA A 2 10.56 8.47 3.93
C ALA A 2 10.86 7.90 5.34
N VAL A 3 12.00 7.22 5.49
CA VAL A 3 12.42 6.62 6.76
C VAL A 3 13.41 7.53 7.50
N GLU A 4 13.39 7.48 8.84
CA GLU A 4 14.29 8.26 9.70
C GLU A 4 15.75 7.83 9.57
N ALA A 5 15.99 6.53 9.39
CA ALA A 5 17.32 5.92 9.27
C ALA A 5 17.26 4.69 8.35
N MET A 6 18.40 4.06 8.12
CA MET A 6 18.44 2.75 7.45
C MET A 6 17.61 1.75 8.24
N PRO A 7 16.82 0.89 7.56
CA PRO A 7 16.02 -0.12 8.23
C PRO A 7 16.87 -1.04 9.11
N GLN A 8 16.35 -1.38 10.27
CA GLN A 8 16.94 -2.43 11.10
C GLN A 8 16.71 -3.77 10.41
N VAL A 9 17.74 -4.62 10.40
CA VAL A 9 17.70 -5.95 9.78
C VAL A 9 17.79 -7.01 10.86
N THR A 10 16.86 -7.93 10.89
CA THR A 10 16.82 -9.08 11.82
C THR A 10 16.71 -10.37 11.02
N TYR A 11 17.57 -11.36 11.33
CA TYR A 11 17.55 -12.67 10.69
C TYR A 11 16.79 -13.66 11.54
N LEU A 12 15.93 -14.46 10.92
CA LEU A 12 15.04 -15.39 11.61
C LEU A 12 15.19 -16.80 11.03
N ASN A 13 15.10 -17.81 11.91
CA ASN A 13 15.00 -19.22 11.50
C ASN A 13 13.57 -19.59 11.09
N GLU A 14 13.33 -20.84 10.70
CA GLU A 14 11.99 -21.35 10.32
C GLU A 14 10.93 -21.20 11.41
N ASN A 15 11.34 -21.20 12.69
CA ASN A 15 10.45 -20.99 13.83
C ASN A 15 10.23 -19.49 14.15
N LYS A 16 10.68 -18.58 13.27
CA LYS A 16 10.63 -17.11 13.44
C LYS A 16 11.38 -16.62 14.68
N GLN A 17 12.37 -17.38 15.17
CA GLN A 17 13.24 -16.96 16.25
C GLN A 17 14.45 -16.23 15.67
N GLU A 18 14.87 -15.17 16.35
CA GLU A 18 16.05 -14.40 15.97
C GLU A 18 17.33 -15.22 16.08
N VAL A 19 18.17 -15.13 15.06
CA VAL A 19 19.47 -15.81 14.96
C VAL A 19 20.52 -14.85 14.41
N ALA A 20 21.79 -15.21 14.56
CA ALA A 20 22.87 -14.41 14.02
C ALA A 20 22.81 -14.39 12.47
N GLU A 21 23.30 -13.31 11.85
CA GLU A 21 23.38 -13.19 10.39
C GLU A 21 24.12 -14.36 9.75
N SER A 22 25.18 -14.84 10.38
CA SER A 22 26.02 -15.96 9.87
C SER A 22 25.40 -17.35 10.12
N ASP A 23 24.28 -17.44 10.86
CA ASP A 23 23.65 -18.71 11.19
C ASP A 23 23.09 -19.40 9.93
N PRO A 24 23.48 -20.68 9.67
CA PRO A 24 22.98 -21.40 8.49
C PRO A 24 21.47 -21.69 8.53
N SER A 25 20.81 -21.58 9.69
CA SER A 25 19.37 -21.78 9.86
C SER A 25 18.51 -20.57 9.46
N VAL A 26 19.11 -19.47 8.99
CA VAL A 26 18.35 -18.30 8.52
C VAL A 26 17.40 -18.69 7.40
N ALA A 27 16.11 -18.61 7.68
CA ALA A 27 15.02 -18.87 6.73
C ALA A 27 14.36 -17.56 6.24
N PHE A 28 14.39 -16.50 7.07
CA PHE A 28 13.75 -15.21 6.75
C PHE A 28 14.66 -14.05 7.16
N THR A 29 14.44 -12.91 6.49
CA THR A 29 15.01 -11.62 6.89
C THR A 29 13.87 -10.64 7.12
N ARG A 30 13.85 -9.99 8.29
CA ARG A 30 12.89 -8.94 8.64
C ARG A 30 13.56 -7.59 8.54
N TYR A 31 12.91 -6.66 7.88
CA TYR A 31 13.28 -5.25 7.81
C TYR A 31 12.28 -4.44 8.62
N THR A 32 12.76 -3.76 9.68
CA THR A 32 11.94 -2.82 10.47
C THR A 32 12.22 -1.40 9.99
N LEU A 33 11.18 -0.72 9.50
CA LEU A 33 11.24 0.63 8.96
C LEU A 33 10.53 1.58 9.92
N HIS A 34 11.20 2.67 10.31
CA HIS A 34 10.62 3.75 11.08
C HIS A 34 10.42 4.96 10.18
N LEU A 35 9.16 5.36 9.98
CA LEU A 35 8.79 6.49 9.15
C LEU A 35 9.05 7.80 9.87
N ARG A 36 9.43 8.82 9.10
CA ARG A 36 9.50 10.20 9.59
C ARG A 36 8.10 10.68 10.01
N ASP A 37 8.04 11.59 10.96
CA ASP A 37 6.79 12.13 11.51
C ASP A 37 6.24 13.34 10.73
N ASP A 38 7.03 13.89 9.80
CA ASP A 38 6.68 15.07 8.98
C ASP A 38 6.08 14.71 7.61
N LEU A 39 5.82 13.43 7.34
CA LEU A 39 5.27 13.00 6.07
C LEU A 39 3.76 13.22 6.00
N HIS A 40 3.32 13.97 4.98
CA HIS A 40 1.90 14.21 4.70
C HIS A 40 1.62 14.02 3.22
N TYR A 41 0.43 13.51 2.91
CA TYR A 41 -0.06 13.51 1.55
C TYR A 41 -0.32 14.93 1.07
N GLN A 42 -0.13 15.18 -0.22
CA GLN A 42 -0.59 16.42 -0.84
C GLN A 42 -2.12 16.55 -0.72
N PRO A 43 -2.68 17.79 -0.68
CA PRO A 43 -4.11 17.99 -0.66
C PRO A 43 -4.80 17.29 -1.84
N HIS A 44 -5.80 16.43 -1.52
CA HIS A 44 -6.52 15.65 -2.53
C HIS A 44 -7.99 15.47 -2.15
N PRO A 45 -8.94 15.42 -3.13
CA PRO A 45 -10.36 15.21 -2.87
C PRO A 45 -10.69 13.94 -2.07
N ALA A 46 -9.88 12.89 -2.20
CA ALA A 46 -10.07 11.65 -1.44
C ALA A 46 -10.03 11.83 0.08
N PHE A 47 -9.37 12.90 0.55
CA PHE A 47 -9.26 13.23 1.98
C PHE A 47 -10.26 14.32 2.40
N ALA A 48 -11.12 14.80 1.50
CA ALA A 48 -12.17 15.74 1.86
C ALA A 48 -13.25 15.03 2.68
N LEU A 49 -13.65 15.66 3.79
CA LEU A 49 -14.68 15.14 4.67
C LEU A 49 -15.89 16.08 4.68
N ASP A 50 -17.08 15.48 4.75
CA ASP A 50 -18.32 16.23 4.96
C ASP A 50 -18.45 16.76 6.42
N ALA A 51 -19.52 17.47 6.72
CA ALA A 51 -19.77 18.02 8.05
C ALA A 51 -19.94 16.95 9.15
N GLN A 52 -20.15 15.70 8.79
CA GLN A 52 -20.28 14.54 9.66
C GLN A 52 -18.98 13.75 9.81
N GLY A 53 -17.91 14.14 9.06
CA GLY A 53 -16.61 13.46 9.09
C GLY A 53 -16.53 12.25 8.16
N ASN A 54 -17.49 12.08 7.24
CA ASN A 54 -17.41 11.01 6.24
C ASN A 54 -16.70 11.51 4.96
N PRO A 55 -16.12 10.61 4.15
CA PRO A 55 -15.58 10.98 2.85
C PRO A 55 -16.63 11.69 1.98
N GLU A 56 -16.33 12.92 1.55
CA GLU A 56 -17.29 13.76 0.81
C GLU A 56 -17.60 13.22 -0.59
N TYR A 57 -16.65 12.56 -1.22
CA TYR A 57 -16.76 12.09 -2.61
C TYR A 57 -16.82 10.56 -2.66
N LEU A 58 -17.96 9.99 -2.23
CA LEU A 58 -18.32 8.60 -2.45
C LEU A 58 -19.60 8.57 -3.30
N PHE A 59 -19.48 8.17 -4.57
CA PHE A 59 -20.58 8.16 -5.51
C PHE A 59 -21.28 6.79 -5.55
N ALA A 60 -22.60 6.79 -5.50
CA ALA A 60 -23.39 5.59 -5.71
C ALA A 60 -23.54 5.28 -7.21
N THR A 61 -23.52 6.31 -8.07
CA THR A 61 -23.72 6.19 -9.52
C THR A 61 -22.67 7.00 -10.29
N ALA A 62 -22.44 6.64 -11.55
CA ALA A 62 -21.55 7.38 -12.44
C ALA A 62 -22.04 8.83 -12.70
N ALA A 63 -23.37 9.06 -12.68
CA ALA A 63 -23.97 10.36 -12.92
C ALA A 63 -23.56 11.42 -11.87
N GLU A 64 -23.37 11.02 -10.62
CA GLU A 64 -22.97 11.93 -9.54
C GLU A 64 -21.58 12.54 -9.77
N GLY A 65 -20.70 11.77 -10.42
CA GLY A 65 -19.35 12.22 -10.75
C GLY A 65 -19.20 12.92 -12.11
N GLU A 66 -20.27 13.01 -12.95
CA GLU A 66 -20.18 13.51 -14.34
C GLU A 66 -19.69 14.95 -14.48
N ARG A 67 -19.93 15.79 -13.48
CA ARG A 67 -19.48 17.19 -13.45
C ARG A 67 -17.97 17.33 -13.30
N TYR A 68 -17.28 16.32 -12.76
CA TYR A 68 -15.84 16.34 -12.53
C TYR A 68 -15.11 15.68 -13.70
N LYS A 69 -14.29 16.42 -14.42
CA LYS A 69 -13.53 15.95 -15.59
C LYS A 69 -12.05 15.74 -15.26
N GLN A 70 -11.58 16.38 -14.21
CA GLN A 70 -10.21 16.31 -13.72
C GLN A 70 -10.19 16.50 -12.20
N VAL A 71 -9.11 16.10 -11.54
CA VAL A 71 -9.00 16.20 -10.07
C VAL A 71 -9.17 17.63 -9.54
N PRO A 72 -8.64 18.68 -10.21
CA PRO A 72 -8.89 20.07 -9.79
C PRO A 72 -10.35 20.57 -9.85
N ASP A 73 -11.25 19.83 -10.49
CA ASP A 73 -12.67 20.22 -10.55
C ASP A 73 -13.40 19.94 -9.22
N PHE A 74 -12.80 19.16 -8.33
CA PHE A 74 -13.33 18.88 -7.00
C PHE A 74 -13.10 20.08 -6.07
N PRO A 75 -14.15 20.75 -5.56
CA PRO A 75 -13.99 22.02 -4.81
C PRO A 75 -13.33 21.86 -3.47
N HIS A 76 -13.45 20.69 -2.83
CA HIS A 76 -12.89 20.45 -1.51
C HIS A 76 -11.79 19.39 -1.55
N THR A 77 -10.74 19.62 -0.79
CA THR A 77 -9.61 18.71 -0.63
C THR A 77 -9.23 18.62 0.84
N GLY A 78 -8.64 17.53 1.22
CA GLY A 78 -8.04 17.32 2.54
C GLY A 78 -6.63 16.75 2.42
N SER A 79 -5.98 16.57 3.53
CA SER A 79 -4.67 15.94 3.67
C SER A 79 -4.61 15.19 4.99
N ARG A 80 -3.74 14.21 5.09
CA ARG A 80 -3.38 13.55 6.35
C ARG A 80 -1.95 13.09 6.38
N ALA A 81 -1.46 12.77 7.57
CA ALA A 81 -0.15 12.14 7.73
C ALA A 81 -0.09 10.78 7.00
N VAL A 82 1.07 10.49 6.43
CA VAL A 82 1.39 9.17 5.87
C VAL A 82 1.64 8.20 7.03
N ARG A 83 1.08 7.01 6.96
CA ARG A 83 1.18 5.97 7.99
C ARG A 83 1.92 4.74 7.48
N ALA A 84 2.43 3.94 8.40
CA ALA A 84 3.01 2.63 8.08
C ALA A 84 2.02 1.70 7.36
N SER A 85 0.73 1.77 7.73
CA SER A 85 -0.35 1.05 7.05
C SER A 85 -0.51 1.42 5.57
N ASP A 86 -0.18 2.65 5.16
CA ASP A 86 -0.27 3.06 3.75
C ASP A 86 0.80 2.37 2.89
N TYR A 87 1.98 2.13 3.45
CA TYR A 87 3.02 1.34 2.80
C TYR A 87 2.64 -0.14 2.74
N ALA A 88 2.08 -0.69 3.82
CA ALA A 88 1.56 -2.06 3.82
C ALA A 88 0.44 -2.20 2.77
N TYR A 89 -0.46 -1.23 2.68
CA TYR A 89 -1.53 -1.20 1.68
C TYR A 89 -0.98 -1.15 0.25
N ALA A 90 0.04 -0.32 -0.02
CA ALA A 90 0.69 -0.25 -1.32
C ALA A 90 1.29 -1.60 -1.74
N ILE A 91 1.93 -2.33 -0.81
CA ILE A 91 2.48 -3.66 -1.07
C ILE A 91 1.35 -4.68 -1.33
N LYS A 92 0.26 -4.63 -0.57
CA LYS A 92 -0.93 -5.44 -0.81
C LYS A 92 -1.57 -5.14 -2.17
N ARG A 93 -1.63 -3.85 -2.54
CA ARG A 93 -2.12 -3.41 -3.84
C ARG A 93 -1.23 -3.89 -4.99
N LEU A 94 0.10 -3.85 -4.83
CA LEU A 94 1.05 -4.43 -5.79
C LEU A 94 0.82 -5.94 -5.97
N ALA A 95 0.42 -6.64 -4.90
CA ALA A 95 0.14 -8.07 -4.89
C ALA A 95 -1.25 -8.43 -5.45
N ASP A 96 -2.14 -7.46 -5.65
CA ASP A 96 -3.47 -7.69 -6.20
C ASP A 96 -3.39 -7.97 -7.72
N PRO A 97 -3.78 -9.19 -8.17
CA PRO A 97 -3.66 -9.54 -9.59
C PRO A 97 -4.57 -8.70 -10.51
N VAL A 98 -5.63 -8.09 -9.98
CA VAL A 98 -6.53 -7.20 -10.75
C VAL A 98 -5.82 -5.90 -11.15
N ILE A 99 -4.88 -5.42 -10.33
CA ILE A 99 -4.06 -4.24 -10.64
C ILE A 99 -3.06 -4.54 -11.78
N GLY A 100 -2.64 -5.80 -11.91
CA GLY A 100 -1.75 -6.21 -13.00
C GLY A 100 -0.32 -5.66 -12.88
N SER A 101 0.18 -5.46 -11.66
CA SER A 101 1.53 -4.96 -11.44
C SER A 101 2.59 -5.89 -12.06
N PRO A 102 3.51 -5.36 -12.89
CA PRO A 102 4.59 -6.17 -13.44
C PRO A 102 5.56 -6.68 -12.37
N MET A 103 5.55 -6.07 -11.18
CA MET A 103 6.42 -6.44 -10.07
C MET A 103 5.89 -7.61 -9.24
N LEU A 104 4.61 -7.99 -9.38
CA LEU A 104 4.00 -9.10 -8.64
C LEU A 104 4.82 -10.40 -8.79
N GLY A 105 5.19 -10.76 -10.01
CA GLY A 105 5.97 -11.98 -10.29
C GLY A 105 7.30 -12.01 -9.52
N THR A 106 8.03 -10.90 -9.50
CA THR A 106 9.32 -10.80 -8.82
C THR A 106 9.14 -10.76 -7.30
N MET A 107 8.27 -9.89 -6.80
CA MET A 107 8.12 -9.66 -5.36
C MET A 107 7.49 -10.85 -4.64
N SER A 108 6.63 -11.62 -5.29
CA SER A 108 6.05 -12.84 -4.72
C SER A 108 7.06 -13.95 -4.41
N HIS A 109 8.26 -13.86 -4.98
CA HIS A 109 9.37 -14.76 -4.64
C HIS A 109 10.18 -14.29 -3.43
N HIS A 110 9.97 -13.05 -3.01
CA HIS A 110 10.74 -12.47 -1.91
C HIS A 110 9.89 -12.21 -0.68
N ILE A 111 8.76 -11.49 -0.80
CA ILE A 111 7.95 -11.12 0.35
C ILE A 111 7.14 -12.33 0.83
N LEU A 112 7.30 -12.66 2.11
CA LEU A 112 6.63 -13.81 2.74
C LEU A 112 5.11 -13.66 2.65
N GLY A 113 4.44 -14.72 2.19
CA GLY A 113 2.96 -14.76 2.08
C GLY A 113 2.36 -13.92 0.95
N MET A 114 3.16 -13.23 0.11
CA MET A 114 2.63 -12.40 -0.97
C MET A 114 1.91 -13.23 -2.04
N LYS A 115 2.42 -14.41 -2.37
CA LYS A 115 1.80 -15.31 -3.35
C LYS A 115 0.44 -15.81 -2.88
N GLU A 116 0.34 -16.23 -1.63
CA GLU A 116 -0.87 -16.71 -0.99
C GLU A 116 -1.90 -15.59 -0.86
N PHE A 117 -1.45 -14.39 -0.50
CA PHE A 117 -2.28 -13.19 -0.48
C PHE A 117 -2.85 -12.91 -1.88
N SER A 118 -2.00 -12.88 -2.91
CA SER A 118 -2.41 -12.62 -4.29
C SER A 118 -3.48 -13.61 -4.78
N GLN A 119 -3.32 -14.90 -4.48
CA GLN A 119 -4.32 -15.91 -4.80
C GLN A 119 -5.65 -15.64 -4.09
N ARG A 120 -5.62 -15.42 -2.76
CA ARG A 120 -6.80 -15.14 -1.95
C ARG A 120 -7.61 -13.94 -2.45
N VAL A 121 -6.94 -12.81 -2.71
CA VAL A 121 -7.63 -11.60 -3.18
C VAL A 121 -8.04 -11.70 -4.65
N GLY A 122 -7.34 -12.51 -5.45
CA GLY A 122 -7.70 -12.79 -6.84
C GLY A 122 -8.99 -13.58 -6.98
N ASP A 123 -9.31 -14.46 -6.00
CA ASP A 123 -10.54 -15.25 -5.98
C ASP A 123 -11.78 -14.46 -5.50
N VAL A 124 -11.57 -13.22 -4.99
CA VAL A 124 -12.69 -12.39 -4.51
C VAL A 124 -13.44 -11.77 -5.69
N PRO A 125 -14.77 -11.99 -5.82
CA PRO A 125 -15.57 -11.34 -6.85
C PRO A 125 -15.53 -9.82 -6.70
N ARG A 126 -15.18 -9.09 -7.76
CA ARG A 126 -15.06 -7.62 -7.75
C ARG A 126 -16.37 -6.95 -8.14
N GLN A 127 -16.92 -6.15 -7.23
CA GLN A 127 -18.07 -5.26 -7.47
C GLN A 127 -17.70 -3.82 -7.07
N GLY A 128 -16.55 -3.33 -7.54
CA GLY A 128 -15.99 -2.03 -7.17
C GLY A 128 -14.70 -2.16 -6.35
N TRP A 129 -14.49 -1.20 -5.45
CA TRP A 129 -13.31 -1.19 -4.59
C TRP A 129 -13.31 -2.35 -3.58
N LEU A 130 -12.17 -2.99 -3.44
CA LEU A 130 -11.92 -3.98 -2.40
C LEU A 130 -10.97 -3.38 -1.35
N ASN A 131 -11.38 -3.41 -0.09
CA ASN A 131 -10.50 -3.00 1.00
C ASN A 131 -9.45 -4.10 1.26
N LEU A 132 -8.24 -3.89 0.78
CA LEU A 132 -7.16 -4.86 0.94
C LEU A 132 -6.64 -4.95 2.39
N ASP A 133 -6.98 -3.98 3.27
CA ASP A 133 -6.63 -4.05 4.69
C ASP A 133 -7.39 -5.15 5.45
N GLU A 134 -8.51 -5.61 4.91
CA GLU A 134 -9.27 -6.73 5.46
C GLU A 134 -8.59 -8.10 5.22
N TYR A 135 -7.51 -8.13 4.46
CA TYR A 135 -6.77 -9.36 4.12
C TYR A 135 -5.34 -9.26 4.65
N ASP A 136 -4.95 -10.21 5.49
CA ASP A 136 -3.59 -10.25 6.04
C ASP A 136 -2.59 -10.80 5.02
N MET A 137 -1.36 -10.25 5.07
CA MET A 137 -0.20 -10.79 4.36
C MET A 137 0.87 -11.12 5.40
N GLU A 138 1.29 -12.38 5.47
CA GLU A 138 2.16 -12.90 6.52
C GLU A 138 3.47 -12.12 6.70
N GLY A 139 4.02 -11.60 5.61
CA GLY A 139 5.26 -10.85 5.61
C GLY A 139 5.12 -9.35 5.92
N LEU A 140 3.93 -8.86 6.28
CA LEU A 140 3.70 -7.46 6.61
C LEU A 140 3.12 -7.33 8.01
N ASP A 141 3.80 -6.58 8.88
CA ASP A 141 3.31 -6.26 10.21
C ASP A 141 3.39 -4.74 10.44
N VAL A 142 2.24 -4.12 10.69
CA VAL A 142 2.12 -2.71 11.05
C VAL A 142 2.15 -2.63 12.58
N VAL A 143 3.35 -2.43 13.12
CA VAL A 143 3.60 -2.43 14.59
C VAL A 143 2.91 -1.24 15.25
N ASP A 144 2.99 -0.07 14.61
CA ASP A 144 2.34 1.17 15.02
C ASP A 144 2.14 2.11 13.81
N GLU A 145 1.66 3.34 14.04
CA GLU A 145 1.39 4.30 12.97
C GLU A 145 2.61 4.64 12.10
N ARG A 146 3.83 4.46 12.60
CA ARG A 146 5.08 4.82 11.92
C ARG A 146 6.05 3.66 11.76
N THR A 147 5.74 2.48 12.27
CA THR A 147 6.63 1.32 12.22
C THR A 147 6.03 0.22 11.38
N LEU A 148 6.70 -0.12 10.28
CA LEU A 148 6.38 -1.24 9.41
C LEU A 148 7.47 -2.29 9.46
N GLU A 149 7.12 -3.54 9.64
CA GLU A 149 8.00 -4.69 9.45
C GLU A 149 7.66 -5.40 8.15
N ILE A 150 8.69 -5.67 7.34
CA ILE A 150 8.58 -6.45 6.10
C ILE A 150 9.48 -7.67 6.24
N THR A 151 8.89 -8.85 6.18
CA THR A 151 9.61 -10.12 6.25
C THR A 151 9.73 -10.72 4.85
N ILE A 152 10.94 -11.05 4.45
CA ILE A 152 11.24 -11.72 3.18
C ILE A 152 11.79 -13.13 3.40
N MET A 153 11.69 -13.97 2.39
CA MET A 153 12.24 -15.31 2.37
C MET A 153 13.76 -15.27 2.17
N GLY A 154 14.50 -15.99 3.00
CA GLY A 154 15.96 -16.11 2.94
C GLY A 154 16.69 -14.79 3.19
N ARG A 155 17.87 -14.68 2.56
CA ARG A 155 18.74 -13.49 2.60
C ARG A 155 18.74 -12.83 1.23
N TYR A 156 18.28 -11.59 1.17
CA TYR A 156 18.30 -10.81 -0.07
C TYR A 156 18.64 -9.34 0.22
N PRO A 157 19.92 -9.00 0.45
CA PRO A 157 20.35 -7.64 0.82
C PRO A 157 19.92 -6.57 -0.20
N GLN A 158 19.78 -6.94 -1.48
CA GLN A 158 19.30 -6.06 -2.54
C GLN A 158 17.84 -5.62 -2.35
N PHE A 159 17.08 -6.24 -1.44
CA PHE A 159 15.70 -5.86 -1.17
C PHE A 159 15.54 -4.39 -0.75
N LEU A 160 16.54 -3.84 -0.05
CA LEU A 160 16.57 -2.42 0.31
C LEU A 160 16.54 -1.47 -0.90
N PHE A 161 17.15 -1.87 -2.03
CA PHE A 161 17.08 -1.07 -3.27
C PHE A 161 15.67 -1.11 -3.86
N TRP A 162 14.96 -2.24 -3.76
CA TRP A 162 13.57 -2.34 -4.20
C TRP A 162 12.66 -1.42 -3.39
N LEU A 163 12.85 -1.33 -2.08
CA LEU A 163 12.06 -0.44 -1.20
C LEU A 163 12.20 1.05 -1.55
N SER A 164 13.25 1.44 -2.28
CA SER A 164 13.42 2.81 -2.77
C SER A 164 12.76 3.08 -4.12
N MET A 165 12.16 2.09 -4.74
CA MET A 165 11.51 2.22 -6.04
C MET A 165 10.09 2.78 -5.90
N PRO A 166 9.61 3.56 -6.90
CA PRO A 166 8.30 4.23 -6.85
C PRO A 166 7.09 3.30 -6.62
N PHE A 167 7.16 2.04 -7.01
CA PHE A 167 6.06 1.09 -6.81
C PHE A 167 5.90 0.65 -5.35
N PHE A 168 6.83 1.01 -4.47
CA PHE A 168 6.69 0.90 -3.02
C PHE A 168 6.28 2.23 -2.35
N SER A 169 5.95 3.27 -3.13
CA SER A 169 5.41 4.51 -2.56
C SER A 169 4.09 4.24 -1.82
N PRO A 170 3.82 4.95 -0.71
CA PRO A 170 2.61 4.70 0.07
C PRO A 170 1.35 5.04 -0.74
N VAL A 171 0.31 4.26 -0.54
CA VAL A 171 -1.02 4.50 -1.11
C VAL A 171 -2.04 4.48 0.02
N ALA A 172 -2.72 5.60 0.23
CA ALA A 172 -3.80 5.67 1.18
C ALA A 172 -5.03 4.88 0.68
N PRO A 173 -5.65 4.01 1.50
CA PRO A 173 -6.87 3.30 1.12
C PRO A 173 -8.00 4.25 0.66
N GLU A 174 -8.09 5.44 1.25
CA GLU A 174 -9.05 6.47 0.88
C GLU A 174 -8.86 6.94 -0.58
N VAL A 175 -7.60 7.06 -1.02
CA VAL A 175 -7.26 7.46 -2.39
C VAL A 175 -7.60 6.35 -3.38
N ASP A 176 -7.25 5.11 -3.06
CA ASP A 176 -7.59 3.95 -3.89
C ASP A 176 -9.11 3.81 -4.01
N ARG A 177 -9.85 3.94 -2.91
CA ARG A 177 -11.32 3.95 -2.90
C ARG A 177 -11.91 5.08 -3.73
N PHE A 178 -11.37 6.30 -3.64
CA PHE A 178 -11.83 7.45 -4.40
C PHE A 178 -11.77 7.18 -5.90
N TYR A 179 -10.68 6.65 -6.42
CA TYR A 179 -10.54 6.36 -7.84
C TYR A 179 -11.37 5.17 -8.33
N HIS A 180 -11.89 4.36 -7.41
CA HIS A 180 -12.86 3.30 -7.71
C HIS A 180 -14.32 3.78 -7.71
N ASN A 181 -14.58 5.08 -7.53
CA ASN A 181 -15.92 5.63 -7.70
C ASN A 181 -16.47 5.35 -9.12
N PRO A 182 -17.77 5.04 -9.24
CA PRO A 182 -18.39 4.77 -10.52
C PRO A 182 -18.14 5.89 -11.56
N GLY A 183 -17.70 5.50 -12.76
CA GLY A 183 -17.50 6.39 -13.89
C GLY A 183 -16.22 7.21 -13.89
N LEU A 184 -15.38 7.22 -12.83
CA LEU A 184 -14.13 7.98 -12.82
C LEU A 184 -13.11 7.39 -13.81
N ALA A 185 -12.91 6.08 -13.79
CA ALA A 185 -11.97 5.39 -14.70
C ALA A 185 -12.31 5.63 -16.18
N ALA A 186 -13.59 5.66 -16.55
CA ALA A 186 -14.02 5.95 -17.92
C ALA A 186 -13.63 7.36 -18.40
N ARG A 187 -13.27 8.25 -17.49
CA ARG A 187 -12.82 9.62 -17.73
C ARG A 187 -11.34 9.84 -17.50
N ASN A 188 -10.57 8.77 -17.40
CA ASN A 188 -9.14 8.78 -17.06
C ASN A 188 -8.83 9.42 -15.67
N LEU A 189 -9.82 9.43 -14.78
CA LEU A 189 -9.59 9.76 -13.38
C LEU A 189 -9.22 8.47 -12.65
N THR A 190 -7.93 8.15 -12.67
CA THR A 190 -7.34 6.95 -12.07
C THR A 190 -6.08 7.33 -11.32
N LEU A 191 -5.66 6.49 -10.38
CA LEU A 191 -4.45 6.70 -9.59
C LEU A 191 -3.18 6.77 -10.45
N ASP A 192 -3.15 6.06 -11.59
CA ASP A 192 -2.00 6.05 -12.49
C ASP A 192 -1.81 7.39 -13.24
N TRP A 193 -2.92 8.07 -13.56
CA TRP A 193 -2.89 9.38 -14.21
C TRP A 193 -2.80 10.56 -13.23
N TRP A 194 -3.30 10.36 -12.01
CA TRP A 194 -3.36 11.38 -10.96
C TRP A 194 -2.78 10.81 -9.66
N PRO A 195 -1.47 10.56 -9.62
CA PRO A 195 -0.81 10.00 -8.43
C PRO A 195 -0.91 10.98 -7.27
N VAL A 196 -1.00 10.44 -6.07
CA VAL A 196 -1.06 11.19 -4.82
C VAL A 196 0.18 10.86 -4.00
N GLY A 197 1.02 11.88 -3.72
CA GLY A 197 2.26 11.77 -2.97
C GLY A 197 2.27 12.61 -1.70
#